data_a37bc962a9e03fd2adb955f63421ae10
#
_entry.id   a37bc962a9e03fd2adb955f63421ae10
#
_cell.length_a   1.000
_cell.length_b   1.000
_cell.length_c   1.000
_cell.angle_alpha   90.00
_cell.angle_beta   90.00
_cell.angle_gamma   90.00
#
_symmetry.space_group_name_H-M   'P 1'
#
loop_
_entity.id
_entity.type
_entity.pdbx_description
1 polymer ?
#
loop_
_entity_poly.entity_id
_entity_poly.type
_entity_poly.pdbx_seq_one_letter_code
_entity_poly.pdbx_strand_id
1 'polypeptide(L)'
;MVEHVDLALVVAATLLLCGCADESGRVQGHTGVVTGHVLTGPVCPVERVGQQCPPRPVPSATVVALDGDGVRGSTLTDTAGAFRLALPDGRYVIRATNVGGYASTASEAVLVSDNPVQITLIVDSGIR
;
A
#
# COMPACT_ATOMS: atom_id res chain seq x y z
N MET A 1 55.97 27.68 -12.47
CA MET A 1 55.09 28.49 -12.29
C MET A 1 53.81 28.22 -12.80
N VAL A 2 53.74 28.00 -13.77
CA VAL A 2 52.58 27.78 -14.37
C VAL A 2 51.94 26.56 -14.03
N GLU A 3 52.59 25.67 -13.83
CA GLU A 3 52.01 24.49 -13.56
C GLU A 3 51.00 24.45 -12.54
N HIS A 4 51.15 25.13 -11.66
CA HIS A 4 50.26 25.04 -10.62
C HIS A 4 48.85 25.18 -11.08
N VAL A 5 48.67 25.80 -11.95
CA VAL A 5 47.43 26.02 -12.44
C VAL A 5 46.66 24.80 -12.72
N ASP A 6 47.23 24.01 -13.31
CA ASP A 6 46.56 22.86 -13.71
C ASP A 6 45.93 22.12 -12.64
N LEU A 7 46.50 21.98 -11.66
CA LEU A 7 45.92 21.31 -10.68
C LEU A 7 44.60 21.75 -10.36
N ALA A 8 44.43 22.83 -10.33
CA ALA A 8 43.21 23.38 -9.92
C ALA A 8 42.10 22.80 -10.71
N LEU A 9 42.28 22.80 -11.88
CA LEU A 9 41.25 22.34 -12.66
C LEU A 9 40.93 20.97 -12.48
N VAL A 10 41.73 20.27 -12.31
CA VAL A 10 41.51 18.95 -12.16
C VAL A 10 40.54 18.71 -11.06
N VAL A 11 40.75 19.26 -10.04
CA VAL A 11 39.94 19.15 -8.97
C VAL A 11 38.52 19.45 -9.29
N ALA A 12 38.33 20.42 -9.87
CA ALA A 12 37.02 20.83 -10.20
C ALA A 12 36.31 19.70 -10.88
N ALA A 13 36.89 19.20 -11.76
CA ALA A 13 36.30 18.17 -12.50
C ALA A 13 35.77 17.11 -11.61
N THR A 14 36.50 16.74 -10.77
CA THR A 14 36.08 15.70 -10.01
C THR A 14 34.83 15.95 -9.34
N LEU A 15 34.78 16.96 -8.79
CA LEU A 15 33.64 17.19 -8.09
C LEU A 15 32.45 17.01 -8.82
N LEU A 16 32.39 17.49 -9.83
CA LEU A 16 31.23 17.41 -10.49
C LEU A 16 30.74 16.10 -10.67
N LEU A 17 31.46 15.32 -11.03
CA LEU A 17 30.98 14.12 -11.36
C LEU A 17 30.39 13.45 -10.23
N CYS A 18 30.95 13.51 -9.27
CA CYS A 18 30.50 12.77 -8.23
C CYS A 18 29.07 13.08 -7.95
N GLY A 19 28.81 14.14 -7.88
CA GLY A 19 27.50 14.43 -7.49
C GLY A 19 26.45 13.85 -8.28
N CYS A 20 26.39 14.14 -9.35
CA CYS A 20 25.28 13.79 -10.04
C CYS A 20 25.03 12.41 -10.26
N ALA A 21 25.83 11.85 -10.64
CA ALA A 21 25.55 10.58 -11.03
C ALA A 21 24.55 9.90 -10.27
N ASP A 22 24.87 9.82 -9.26
CA ASP A 22 24.14 9.00 -8.62
C ASP A 22 22.78 9.03 -8.54
N GLU A 23 22.34 9.67 -7.97
CA GLU A 23 21.06 9.65 -7.70
C GLU A 23 20.18 9.37 -8.72
N SER A 24 20.40 9.81 -9.65
CA SER A 24 19.48 9.67 -10.64
C SER A 24 19.15 8.27 -10.88
N GLY A 25 20.01 7.54 -10.88
CA GLY A 25 19.74 6.25 -11.26
C GLY A 25 18.62 5.63 -10.64
N ARG A 26 18.50 5.82 -9.50
CA ARG A 26 17.62 5.13 -8.94
C ARG A 26 16.30 5.36 -9.09
N VAL A 27 15.96 6.04 -9.64
CA VAL A 27 14.70 6.29 -9.82
C VAL A 27 13.85 5.30 -10.18
N GLN A 28 14.05 4.61 -10.77
CA GLN A 28 13.23 3.76 -11.21
C GLN A 28 12.09 3.35 -10.60
N GLY A 29 11.68 2.94 -10.08
CA GLY A 29 10.58 2.44 -9.46
C GLY A 29 9.41 3.30 -9.44
N HIS A 30 8.47 3.11 -10.22
CA HIS A 30 7.24 3.83 -10.13
C HIS A 30 6.45 3.28 -8.95
N THR A 31 5.82 4.13 -8.19
CA THR A 31 5.04 3.75 -7.04
C THR A 31 3.59 4.09 -7.29
N GLY A 32 2.72 3.12 -7.14
CA GLY A 32 1.29 3.34 -7.25
C GLY A 32 0.62 3.29 -5.89
N VAL A 33 -0.66 3.57 -5.85
CA VAL A 33 -1.40 3.65 -4.62
C VAL A 33 -2.62 2.76 -4.66
N VAL A 34 -2.82 2.01 -3.59
CA VAL A 34 -4.02 1.20 -3.40
C VAL A 34 -4.75 1.80 -2.20
N THR A 35 -5.99 2.16 -2.40
CA THR A 35 -6.83 2.65 -1.31
C THR A 35 -8.06 1.78 -1.21
N GLY A 36 -8.69 1.82 -0.08
CA GLY A 36 -9.90 1.06 0.06
C GLY A 36 -10.48 1.14 1.43
N HIS A 37 -11.49 0.30 1.65
CA HIS A 37 -12.15 0.21 2.92
C HIS A 37 -12.27 -1.25 3.32
N VAL A 38 -12.20 -1.50 4.60
CA VAL A 38 -12.46 -2.82 5.16
C VAL A 38 -13.76 -2.71 5.92
N LEU A 39 -14.70 -3.54 5.54
CA LEU A 39 -16.01 -3.56 6.16
C LEU A 39 -16.27 -4.95 6.72
N THR A 40 -17.18 -5.05 7.64
CA THR A 40 -17.55 -6.34 8.19
C THR A 40 -19.03 -6.58 7.95
N GLY A 41 -19.38 -7.79 7.60
CA GLY A 41 -20.75 -8.19 7.37
C GLY A 41 -20.92 -9.70 7.50
N PRO A 42 -22.15 -10.15 7.66
CA PRO A 42 -23.36 -9.36 7.85
C PRO A 42 -23.42 -8.76 9.26
N VAL A 43 -24.18 -7.70 9.43
CA VAL A 43 -24.29 -7.06 10.72
C VAL A 43 -25.63 -7.37 11.39
N CYS A 44 -26.50 -8.07 10.72
CA CYS A 44 -27.74 -8.57 11.27
C CYS A 44 -27.79 -10.07 11.12
N PRO A 45 -28.24 -10.81 12.12
CA PRO A 45 -28.30 -12.28 12.01
C PRO A 45 -29.26 -12.73 10.93
N VAL A 46 -30.34 -12.02 10.76
CA VAL A 46 -31.34 -12.34 9.76
C VAL A 46 -31.85 -11.05 9.19
N GLU A 47 -31.85 -10.94 7.87
CA GLU A 47 -32.41 -9.76 7.25
C GLU A 47 -33.85 -10.00 6.89
N ARG A 48 -34.67 -9.01 7.11
CA ARG A 48 -36.08 -9.10 6.79
C ARG A 48 -36.41 -8.13 5.70
N VAL A 49 -37.52 -8.38 5.04
CA VAL A 49 -37.98 -7.50 3.96
C VAL A 49 -38.08 -6.10 4.53
N GLY A 50 -37.49 -5.16 3.88
CA GLY A 50 -37.51 -3.77 4.33
C GLY A 50 -36.44 -3.42 5.34
N GLN A 51 -35.76 -4.39 5.92
CA GLN A 51 -34.73 -4.09 6.86
C GLN A 51 -33.40 -3.90 6.13
N GLN A 52 -32.60 -2.95 6.54
CA GLN A 52 -31.31 -2.71 5.93
C GLN A 52 -30.21 -2.93 6.94
N CYS A 53 -29.26 -3.74 6.56
CA CYS A 53 -28.13 -4.06 7.42
C CYS A 53 -26.84 -3.93 6.65
N PRO A 54 -26.47 -2.70 6.30
CA PRO A 54 -25.26 -2.51 5.49
C PRO A 54 -24.02 -2.90 6.28
N PRO A 55 -22.97 -3.31 5.62
CA PRO A 55 -21.71 -3.63 6.28
C PRO A 55 -21.19 -2.42 7.04
N ARG A 56 -20.39 -2.66 8.05
CA ARG A 56 -19.86 -1.58 8.86
C ARG A 56 -18.35 -1.50 8.74
N PRO A 57 -17.77 -0.32 8.90
CA PRO A 57 -16.32 -0.16 8.83
C PRO A 57 -15.62 -0.93 9.94
N VAL A 58 -14.44 -1.41 9.65
CA VAL A 58 -13.60 -2.11 10.63
C VAL A 58 -12.39 -1.26 10.90
N PRO A 59 -12.31 -0.59 12.06
CA PRO A 59 -11.14 0.20 12.39
C PRO A 59 -10.01 -0.71 12.86
N SER A 60 -8.82 -0.28 12.66
CA SER A 60 -7.61 -0.98 13.09
C SER A 60 -7.45 -2.38 12.55
N ALA A 61 -8.05 -2.65 11.41
CA ALA A 61 -7.83 -3.93 10.74
C ALA A 61 -6.46 -3.92 10.08
N THR A 62 -5.76 -5.02 10.13
CA THR A 62 -4.47 -5.14 9.49
C THR A 62 -4.67 -5.38 8.00
N VAL A 63 -4.05 -4.59 7.17
CA VAL A 63 -4.11 -4.75 5.72
C VAL A 63 -2.69 -4.95 5.21
N VAL A 64 -2.45 -6.03 4.50
CA VAL A 64 -1.13 -6.32 3.96
C VAL A 64 -1.18 -6.51 2.47
N ALA A 65 -0.13 -6.17 1.80
CA ALA A 65 0.03 -6.43 0.37
C ALA A 65 1.04 -7.55 0.22
N LEU A 66 0.65 -8.60 -0.46
CA LEU A 66 1.48 -9.78 -0.62
C LEU A 66 1.80 -10.00 -2.10
N ASP A 67 3.01 -10.41 -2.38
CA ASP A 67 3.33 -10.90 -3.72
C ASP A 67 3.91 -12.30 -3.55
N GLY A 68 4.50 -12.85 -4.56
CA GLY A 68 5.01 -14.20 -4.47
C GLY A 68 6.13 -14.38 -3.47
N ASP A 69 6.76 -13.30 -3.05
CA ASP A 69 7.89 -13.38 -2.14
C ASP A 69 7.55 -12.96 -0.71
N GLY A 70 6.36 -12.56 -0.45
CA GLY A 70 5.96 -12.23 0.92
C GLY A 70 5.29 -10.88 1.03
N VAL A 71 5.33 -10.32 2.23
CA VAL A 71 4.66 -9.06 2.51
C VAL A 71 5.47 -7.90 1.95
N ARG A 72 4.84 -7.07 1.15
CA ARG A 72 5.49 -5.90 0.56
C ARG A 72 5.04 -4.60 1.18
N GLY A 73 3.99 -4.61 1.92
CA GLY A 73 3.54 -3.41 2.63
C GLY A 73 2.44 -3.77 3.59
N SER A 74 2.23 -2.96 4.58
CA SER A 74 1.15 -3.18 5.52
C SER A 74 0.70 -1.87 6.11
N THR A 75 -0.53 -1.83 6.57
CA THR A 75 -1.08 -0.66 7.21
C THR A 75 -2.26 -1.09 8.08
N LEU A 76 -2.82 -0.14 8.79
CA LEU A 76 -4.02 -0.38 9.57
C LEU A 76 -5.11 0.53 9.04
N THR A 77 -6.35 0.10 9.16
CA THR A 77 -7.47 0.95 8.77
C THR A 77 -7.70 2.00 9.84
N ASP A 78 -8.30 3.11 9.42
CA ASP A 78 -8.65 4.18 10.33
C ASP A 78 -10.07 3.94 10.89
N THR A 79 -10.63 4.92 11.55
CA THR A 79 -11.94 4.76 12.18
C THR A 79 -13.05 4.56 11.18
N ALA A 80 -12.84 4.95 9.95
CA ALA A 80 -13.82 4.73 8.90
C ALA A 80 -13.56 3.43 8.14
N GLY A 81 -12.59 2.63 8.58
CA GLY A 81 -12.23 1.41 7.88
C GLY A 81 -11.40 1.66 6.64
N ALA A 82 -10.92 2.87 6.45
CA ALA A 82 -10.18 3.22 5.23
C ALA A 82 -8.69 2.90 5.37
N PHE A 83 -8.06 2.55 4.27
CA PHE A 83 -6.64 2.29 4.26
C PHE A 83 -6.00 2.82 2.99
N ARG A 84 -4.70 2.96 3.00
CA ARG A 84 -3.93 3.39 1.86
C ARG A 84 -2.57 2.72 1.89
N LEU A 85 -2.17 2.15 0.77
CA LEU A 85 -0.87 1.51 0.62
C LEU A 85 -0.17 2.07 -0.61
N ALA A 86 1.09 2.43 -0.48
CA ALA A 86 1.91 2.84 -1.61
C ALA A 86 2.82 1.67 -1.94
N LEU A 87 2.79 1.20 -3.16
CA LEU A 87 3.50 -0.02 -3.56
C LEU A 87 4.16 0.17 -4.92
N PRO A 88 5.30 -0.46 -5.14
CA PRO A 88 5.87 -0.47 -6.47
C PRO A 88 4.93 -1.16 -7.46
N ASP A 89 5.06 -0.85 -8.73
CA ASP A 89 4.24 -1.48 -9.73
C ASP A 89 4.37 -2.99 -9.65
N GLY A 90 3.28 -3.68 -9.83
CA GLY A 90 3.29 -5.13 -9.80
C GLY A 90 1.94 -5.70 -9.42
N ARG A 91 1.90 -7.01 -9.29
CA ARG A 91 0.70 -7.70 -8.91
C ARG A 91 0.77 -8.10 -7.47
N TYR A 92 -0.31 -7.86 -6.74
CA TYR A 92 -0.35 -8.14 -5.32
C TYR A 92 -1.68 -8.73 -4.93
N VAL A 93 -1.70 -9.38 -3.77
CA VAL A 93 -2.95 -9.77 -3.13
C VAL A 93 -3.05 -8.88 -1.90
N ILE A 94 -4.11 -8.12 -1.79
CA ILE A 94 -4.34 -7.27 -0.63
C ILE A 94 -5.23 -8.07 0.32
N ARG A 95 -4.74 -8.25 1.54
CA ARG A 95 -5.46 -9.07 2.52
C ARG A 95 -5.74 -8.23 3.77
N ALA A 96 -6.98 -8.22 4.18
CA ALA A 96 -7.37 -7.56 5.41
C ALA A 96 -7.76 -8.61 6.44
N THR A 97 -7.37 -8.39 7.69
CA THR A 97 -7.70 -9.27 8.78
C THR A 97 -8.40 -8.49 9.87
N ASN A 98 -9.58 -8.97 10.25
CA ASN A 98 -10.29 -8.38 11.36
C ASN A 98 -9.65 -8.91 12.63
N VAL A 99 -9.13 -8.03 13.45
CA VAL A 99 -8.42 -8.45 14.63
C VAL A 99 -9.25 -8.50 15.88
N GLY A 100 -10.45 -8.00 15.85
CA GLY A 100 -11.29 -8.01 17.02
C GLY A 100 -12.36 -9.05 16.90
N GLY A 101 -12.80 -9.61 17.98
CA GLY A 101 -13.91 -10.54 17.97
C GLY A 101 -13.65 -11.75 17.10
N TYR A 102 -14.46 -11.93 16.10
CA TYR A 102 -14.33 -13.08 15.20
C TYR A 102 -13.25 -12.78 14.17
N ALA A 103 -12.18 -13.51 14.23
CA ALA A 103 -11.06 -13.26 13.32
C ALA A 103 -11.36 -13.84 11.94
N SER A 104 -11.31 -13.04 10.94
CA SER A 104 -11.51 -13.49 9.57
C SER A 104 -10.70 -12.64 8.62
N THR A 105 -10.49 -13.12 7.42
CA THR A 105 -9.70 -12.41 6.42
C THR A 105 -10.48 -12.27 5.14
N ALA A 106 -10.19 -11.25 4.40
CA ALA A 106 -10.70 -11.05 3.05
C ALA A 106 -9.54 -10.64 2.17
N SER A 107 -9.53 -11.05 0.93
CA SER A 107 -8.42 -10.78 0.02
C SER A 107 -8.91 -10.40 -1.36
N GLU A 108 -8.15 -9.62 -2.07
CA GLU A 108 -8.43 -9.28 -3.45
C GLU A 108 -7.13 -9.08 -4.22
N ALA A 109 -7.06 -9.60 -5.42
CA ALA A 109 -5.88 -9.43 -6.27
C ALA A 109 -5.96 -8.07 -6.97
N VAL A 110 -4.85 -7.36 -7.02
CA VAL A 110 -4.80 -6.05 -7.65
C VAL A 110 -3.57 -5.93 -8.53
N LEU A 111 -3.64 -5.04 -9.49
CA LEU A 111 -2.47 -4.69 -10.31
C LEU A 111 -2.16 -3.24 -10.02
N VAL A 112 -0.98 -2.98 -9.49
CA VAL A 112 -0.55 -1.61 -9.18
C VAL A 112 0.23 -1.07 -10.37
N SER A 113 -0.19 0.07 -10.85
CA SER A 113 0.44 0.69 -12.00
C SER A 113 0.23 2.21 -11.89
N ASP A 114 0.21 2.91 -13.01
CA ASP A 114 0.05 4.34 -13.00
C ASP A 114 -1.29 4.79 -12.45
N ASN A 115 -2.31 3.97 -12.60
CA ASN A 115 -3.63 4.35 -12.16
C ASN A 115 -3.88 3.92 -10.72
N PRO A 116 -4.47 4.75 -9.90
CA PRO A 116 -4.77 4.35 -8.54
C PRO A 116 -5.77 3.20 -8.52
N VAL A 117 -5.66 2.34 -7.53
CA VAL A 117 -6.55 1.20 -7.39
C VAL A 117 -7.40 1.45 -6.16
N GLN A 118 -8.71 1.19 -6.28
CA GLN A 118 -9.60 1.33 -5.14
C GLN A 118 -10.38 0.04 -4.97
N ILE A 119 -10.41 -0.49 -3.77
CA ILE A 119 -11.06 -1.77 -3.50
C ILE A 119 -11.84 -1.71 -2.20
N THR A 120 -12.72 -2.68 -2.02
CA THR A 120 -13.46 -2.84 -0.76
C THR A 120 -13.32 -4.30 -0.35
N LEU A 121 -12.92 -4.53 0.89
CA LEU A 121 -12.76 -5.87 1.42
C LEU A 121 -13.79 -6.06 2.53
N ILE A 122 -14.52 -7.16 2.48
CA ILE A 122 -15.54 -7.43 3.46
C ILE A 122 -15.17 -8.68 4.24
N VAL A 123 -14.87 -8.51 5.51
CA VAL A 123 -14.52 -9.61 6.38
C VAL A 123 -15.78 -10.12 7.07
N ASP A 124 -15.76 -11.38 7.46
CA ASP A 124 -16.92 -11.99 8.08
C ASP A 124 -17.08 -11.45 9.52
N SER A 125 -18.29 -11.08 9.85
CA SER A 125 -18.55 -10.58 11.19
C SER A 125 -18.72 -11.69 12.22
N GLY A 126 -18.92 -12.91 11.76
CA GLY A 126 -19.21 -14.03 12.65
C GLY A 126 -20.68 -14.17 13.01
N ILE A 127 -21.51 -13.29 12.52
CA ILE A 127 -22.93 -13.38 12.80
C ILE A 127 -23.53 -14.42 11.86
N ARG A 128 -24.28 -15.35 12.39
CA ARG A 128 -24.90 -16.43 11.61
C ARG A 128 -26.40 -16.42 11.74
#